data_c842e7cd810eb65ff581579ed980f820
#
_entry.id   c842e7cd810eb65ff581579ed980f820
#
_cell.length_a   1.000
_cell.length_b   1.000
_cell.length_c   1.000
_cell.angle_alpha   90.00
_cell.angle_beta   90.00
_cell.angle_gamma   90.00
#
_symmetry.space_group_name_H-M   'P 1'
#
loop_
_entity.id
_entity.type
_entity.pdbx_description
1 polymer ?
#
loop_
_entity_poly.entity_id
_entity_poly.type
_entity_poly.pdbx_seq_one_letter_code
_entity_poly.pdbx_strand_id
1 'polypeptide(L)'
;MDRNAFEWANRLCTNTLNTPVVEVTIGGLVFESTVRSYFAVTGASVPVSINKKSVAGWKVHAINPGDRIEIGFTLIGTRCYLSVPGGFSIAPVFGSCSTVGRESMGGLDGNGGQLRSGDLLPCVDTELTPPFYLPREEQPKNLHKAPLKTRLRVVLGYQHAY
;
A
#
# COMPACT_ATOMS: atom_id res chain seq x y z
N MET A 1 6.07 -9.51 0.58
CA MET A 1 6.20 -8.04 0.55
C MET A 1 6.96 -7.63 -0.70
N ASP A 2 6.46 -6.63 -1.44
CA ASP A 2 7.18 -5.96 -2.53
C ASP A 2 7.80 -4.66 -1.99
N ARG A 3 9.07 -4.76 -1.59
CA ARG A 3 9.79 -3.64 -0.98
C ARG A 3 9.86 -2.42 -1.90
N ASN A 4 10.06 -2.62 -3.19
CA ASN A 4 10.17 -1.53 -4.14
C ASN A 4 8.84 -0.75 -4.24
N ALA A 5 7.72 -1.46 -4.36
CA ALA A 5 6.42 -0.82 -4.39
C ALA A 5 6.09 -0.10 -3.07
N PHE A 6 6.42 -0.69 -1.92
CA PHE A 6 6.29 -0.06 -0.61
C PHE A 6 7.09 1.24 -0.50
N GLU A 7 8.35 1.25 -0.92
CA GLU A 7 9.19 2.44 -0.88
C GLU A 7 8.65 3.55 -1.80
N TRP A 8 8.17 3.18 -2.99
CA TRP A 8 7.56 4.15 -3.91
C TRP A 8 6.24 4.72 -3.40
N ALA A 9 5.40 3.94 -2.72
CA ALA A 9 4.19 4.46 -2.07
C ALA A 9 4.54 5.60 -1.11
N ASN A 10 5.57 5.40 -0.29
CA ASN A 10 6.04 6.42 0.64
C ASN A 10 6.66 7.64 -0.06
N ARG A 11 7.51 7.43 -1.07
CA ARG A 11 8.12 8.53 -1.83
C ARG A 11 7.09 9.42 -2.52
N LEU A 12 6.06 8.83 -3.12
CA LEU A 12 4.98 9.57 -3.76
C LEU A 12 4.24 10.49 -2.77
N CYS A 13 4.07 10.05 -1.55
CA CYS A 13 3.46 10.84 -0.48
C CYS A 13 4.46 11.69 0.32
N THR A 14 5.71 11.83 -0.16
CA THR A 14 6.79 12.60 0.50
C THR A 14 7.15 12.10 1.90
N ASN A 15 6.87 10.84 2.18
CA ASN A 15 7.16 10.19 3.45
C ASN A 15 8.60 9.71 3.55
N THR A 16 9.08 9.46 4.75
CA THR A 16 10.29 8.68 4.98
C THR A 16 10.09 7.21 4.60
N LEU A 17 11.18 6.49 4.29
CA LEU A 17 11.10 5.16 3.67
C LEU A 17 10.37 4.08 4.49
N ASN A 18 10.31 4.21 5.80
CA ASN A 18 9.67 3.22 6.69
C ASN A 18 8.36 3.70 7.29
N THR A 19 7.76 4.75 6.74
CA THR A 19 6.45 5.23 7.17
C THR A 19 5.38 4.14 6.97
N PRO A 20 4.49 3.92 7.94
CA PRO A 20 3.44 2.90 7.85
C PRO A 20 2.51 3.13 6.66
N VAL A 21 2.25 2.05 5.92
CA VAL A 21 1.30 2.00 4.80
C VAL A 21 0.36 0.82 4.98
N VAL A 22 -0.77 0.82 4.28
CA VAL A 22 -1.65 -0.36 4.21
C VAL A 22 -1.20 -1.27 3.07
N GLU A 23 -0.82 -2.51 3.39
CA GLU A 23 -0.61 -3.56 2.39
C GLU A 23 -1.97 -4.22 2.08
N VAL A 24 -2.37 -4.18 0.83
CA VAL A 24 -3.61 -4.79 0.34
C VAL A 24 -3.24 -6.03 -0.47
N THR A 25 -3.69 -7.19 0.00
CA THR A 25 -3.46 -8.48 -0.67
C THR A 25 -4.68 -8.85 -1.51
N ILE A 26 -4.47 -9.12 -2.80
CA ILE A 26 -5.51 -9.47 -3.79
C ILE A 26 -6.45 -8.30 -4.12
N GLY A 27 -6.70 -7.36 -3.22
CA GLY A 27 -7.56 -6.20 -3.46
C GLY A 27 -8.87 -6.22 -2.66
N GLY A 28 -9.85 -5.44 -3.13
CA GLY A 28 -11.18 -5.38 -2.51
C GLY A 28 -11.27 -4.40 -1.32
N LEU A 29 -10.31 -3.48 -1.16
CA LEU A 29 -10.36 -2.46 -0.11
C LEU A 29 -11.24 -1.28 -0.55
N VAL A 30 -12.15 -0.90 0.33
CA VAL A 30 -12.98 0.30 0.18
C VAL A 30 -12.88 1.11 1.46
N PHE A 31 -12.64 2.41 1.32
CA PHE A 31 -12.61 3.32 2.46
C PHE A 31 -13.17 4.69 2.10
N GLU A 32 -13.57 5.44 3.11
CA GLU A 32 -14.03 6.81 2.98
C GLU A 32 -13.07 7.75 3.73
N SER A 33 -12.72 8.86 3.13
CA SER A 33 -11.90 9.87 3.78
C SER A 33 -12.74 10.77 4.66
N THR A 34 -12.31 10.97 5.90
CA THR A 34 -12.91 11.94 6.82
C THR A 34 -12.14 13.26 6.85
N VAL A 35 -11.01 13.33 6.15
CA VAL A 35 -10.11 14.48 6.15
C VAL A 35 -9.73 14.89 4.73
N ARG A 36 -9.29 16.13 4.54
CA ARG A 36 -8.61 16.51 3.30
C ARG A 36 -7.18 16.00 3.34
N SER A 37 -6.78 15.24 2.31
CA SER A 37 -5.44 14.64 2.24
C SER A 37 -5.07 14.29 0.80
N TYR A 38 -4.01 13.52 0.66
CA TYR A 38 -3.60 12.86 -0.57
C TYR A 38 -3.43 11.36 -0.33
N PHE A 39 -3.45 10.57 -1.38
CA PHE A 39 -3.06 9.16 -1.32
C PHE A 39 -2.37 8.72 -2.59
N ALA A 40 -1.61 7.64 -2.48
CA ALA A 40 -1.03 6.93 -3.61
C ALA A 40 -1.21 5.42 -3.44
N VAL A 41 -1.43 4.72 -4.56
CA VAL A 41 -1.46 3.25 -4.62
C VAL A 41 -0.37 2.78 -5.57
N THR A 42 0.49 1.89 -5.09
CA THR A 42 1.60 1.28 -5.86
C THR A 42 1.54 -0.24 -5.78
N GLY A 43 2.39 -0.95 -6.51
CA GLY A 43 2.48 -2.41 -6.49
C GLY A 43 1.69 -3.06 -7.62
N ALA A 44 0.92 -4.09 -7.30
CA ALA A 44 0.12 -4.84 -8.26
C ALA A 44 -0.78 -3.95 -9.12
N SER A 45 -1.07 -4.38 -10.35
CA SER A 45 -2.05 -3.72 -11.20
C SER A 45 -3.45 -3.94 -10.64
N VAL A 46 -4.04 -2.87 -10.13
CA VAL A 46 -5.39 -2.85 -9.55
C VAL A 46 -6.19 -1.69 -10.13
N PRO A 47 -7.49 -1.86 -10.36
CA PRO A 47 -8.38 -0.72 -10.60
C PRO A 47 -8.46 0.14 -9.35
N VAL A 48 -8.27 1.45 -9.49
CA VAL A 48 -8.47 2.42 -8.41
C VAL A 48 -9.52 3.42 -8.85
N SER A 49 -10.43 3.77 -7.96
CA SER A 49 -11.43 4.81 -8.24
C SER A 49 -11.66 5.72 -7.03
N ILE A 50 -12.03 6.96 -7.31
CA ILE A 50 -12.54 7.94 -6.35
C ILE A 50 -13.96 8.28 -6.76
N ASN A 51 -14.95 8.07 -5.91
CA ASN A 51 -16.36 8.32 -6.19
C ASN A 51 -16.81 7.68 -7.53
N LYS A 52 -16.40 6.42 -7.76
CA LYS A 52 -16.65 5.63 -8.99
C LYS A 52 -15.95 6.14 -10.25
N LYS A 53 -15.12 7.20 -10.16
CA LYS A 53 -14.29 7.67 -11.28
C LYS A 53 -12.95 6.99 -11.23
N SER A 54 -12.56 6.28 -12.30
CA SER A 54 -11.26 5.60 -12.39
C SER A 54 -10.11 6.59 -12.33
N VAL A 55 -9.09 6.26 -11.56
CA VAL A 55 -7.85 7.03 -11.43
C VAL A 55 -6.63 6.10 -11.61
N ALA A 56 -5.51 6.68 -11.99
CA ALA A 56 -4.29 5.91 -12.24
C ALA A 56 -3.62 5.48 -10.92
N GLY A 57 -3.15 4.24 -10.84
CA GLY A 57 -2.15 3.84 -9.85
C GLY A 57 -0.81 4.54 -10.09
N TRP A 58 0.12 4.41 -9.15
CA TRP A 58 1.46 5.03 -9.21
C TRP A 58 1.44 6.55 -9.37
N LYS A 59 0.38 7.15 -8.89
CA LYS A 59 0.16 8.59 -8.92
C LYS A 59 -0.50 9.04 -7.62
N VAL A 60 -0.19 10.26 -7.20
CA VAL A 60 -0.83 10.90 -6.04
C VAL A 60 -2.15 11.53 -6.47
N HIS A 61 -3.17 11.33 -5.65
CA HIS A 61 -4.50 11.88 -5.84
C HIS A 61 -4.94 12.65 -4.60
N ALA A 62 -5.54 13.81 -4.78
CA ALA A 62 -6.18 14.55 -3.70
C ALA A 62 -7.51 13.90 -3.33
N ILE A 63 -7.83 13.91 -2.04
CA ILE A 63 -9.10 13.46 -1.47
C ILE A 63 -9.63 14.49 -0.47
N ASN A 64 -10.95 14.55 -0.37
CA ASN A 64 -11.66 15.41 0.55
C ASN A 64 -12.54 14.58 1.49
N PRO A 65 -13.01 15.15 2.61
CA PRO A 65 -13.98 14.48 3.45
C PRO A 65 -15.19 14.01 2.65
N GLY A 66 -15.62 12.76 2.87
CA GLY A 66 -16.72 12.12 2.16
C GLY A 66 -16.33 11.46 0.84
N ASP A 67 -15.09 11.62 0.34
CA ASP A 67 -14.65 10.89 -0.84
C ASP A 67 -14.52 9.40 -0.53
N ARG A 68 -15.13 8.58 -1.39
CA ARG A 68 -15.07 7.11 -1.33
C ARG A 68 -14.02 6.60 -2.31
N ILE A 69 -13.03 5.91 -1.77
CA ILE A 69 -11.92 5.32 -2.53
C ILE A 69 -12.10 3.81 -2.58
N GLU A 70 -11.97 3.25 -3.78
CA GLU A 70 -12.06 1.81 -4.01
C GLU A 70 -10.78 1.33 -4.68
N ILE A 71 -10.13 0.32 -4.08
CA ILE A 71 -9.03 -0.44 -4.64
C ILE A 71 -9.60 -1.81 -4.99
N GLY A 72 -9.84 -2.03 -6.29
CA GLY A 72 -10.44 -3.26 -6.79
C GLY A 72 -9.51 -4.46 -6.68
N PHE A 73 -9.93 -5.60 -7.23
CA PHE A 73 -9.12 -6.81 -7.24
C PHE A 73 -7.96 -6.73 -8.22
N THR A 74 -6.85 -7.40 -7.88
CA THR A 74 -5.63 -7.39 -8.70
C THR A 74 -5.86 -8.04 -10.05
N LEU A 75 -5.38 -7.39 -11.09
CA LEU A 75 -5.36 -7.91 -12.47
C LEU A 75 -4.05 -8.65 -12.75
N ILE A 76 -2.93 -8.10 -12.24
CA ILE A 76 -1.58 -8.69 -12.34
C ILE A 76 -0.85 -8.39 -11.04
N GLY A 77 -0.23 -9.40 -10.46
CA GLY A 77 0.41 -9.32 -9.14
C GLY A 77 -0.56 -9.66 -8.02
N THR A 78 -0.13 -9.54 -6.77
CA THR A 78 -0.91 -9.95 -5.60
C THR A 78 -1.03 -8.89 -4.53
N ARG A 79 -0.09 -7.94 -4.46
CA ARG A 79 -0.02 -6.95 -3.38
C ARG A 79 0.11 -5.54 -3.92
N CYS A 80 -0.69 -4.65 -3.37
CA CYS A 80 -0.51 -3.22 -3.54
C CYS A 80 -0.42 -2.51 -2.19
N TYR A 81 0.06 -1.28 -2.22
CA TYR A 81 0.36 -0.47 -1.04
C TYR A 81 -0.35 0.87 -1.15
N LEU A 82 -1.14 1.18 -0.13
CA LEU A 82 -1.81 2.46 0.02
C LEU A 82 -1.02 3.31 1.01
N SER A 83 -0.56 4.46 0.59
CA SER A 83 0.14 5.46 1.40
C SER A 83 -0.63 6.77 1.42
N VAL A 84 -0.47 7.51 2.52
CA VAL A 84 -0.95 8.88 2.72
C VAL A 84 0.20 9.74 3.25
N PRO A 85 0.19 11.07 3.09
CA PRO A 85 1.20 11.95 3.71
C PRO A 85 1.27 11.75 5.22
N GLY A 86 2.48 11.66 5.77
CA GLY A 86 2.74 11.35 7.17
C GLY A 86 2.49 9.89 7.56
N GLY A 87 1.81 9.10 6.73
CA GLY A 87 1.45 7.72 7.00
C GLY A 87 0.28 7.55 7.96
N PHE A 88 0.13 6.33 8.45
CA PHE A 88 -0.90 5.97 9.43
C PHE A 88 -0.30 5.94 10.84
N SER A 89 -1.05 6.47 11.82
CA SER A 89 -0.64 6.52 13.22
C SER A 89 -0.90 5.16 13.89
N ILE A 90 0.07 4.25 13.74
CA ILE A 90 0.02 2.89 14.29
C ILE A 90 1.13 2.76 15.34
N ALA A 91 0.79 2.23 16.51
CA ALA A 91 1.76 1.99 17.57
C ALA A 91 2.77 0.92 17.13
N PRO A 92 4.09 1.21 17.17
CA PRO A 92 5.09 0.23 16.80
C PRO A 92 5.25 -0.84 17.88
N VAL A 93 5.43 -2.10 17.46
CA VAL A 93 5.84 -3.22 18.31
C VAL A 93 7.24 -3.63 17.90
N PHE A 94 8.18 -3.64 18.82
CA PHE A 94 9.62 -3.84 18.55
C PHE A 94 10.18 -2.94 17.42
N GLY A 95 9.70 -1.69 17.37
CA GLY A 95 10.13 -0.71 16.36
C GLY A 95 9.51 -0.90 14.96
N SER A 96 8.53 -1.78 14.81
CA SER A 96 7.83 -2.06 13.55
C SER A 96 6.32 -1.86 13.68
N CYS A 97 5.70 -1.26 12.65
CA CYS A 97 4.25 -1.14 12.53
C CYS A 97 3.62 -2.30 11.71
N SER A 98 4.38 -3.35 11.43
CA SER A 98 3.88 -4.49 10.67
C SER A 98 2.85 -5.29 11.45
N THR A 99 1.81 -5.74 10.75
CA THR A 99 0.83 -6.69 11.28
C THR A 99 1.39 -8.11 11.16
N VAL A 100 1.52 -8.82 12.27
CA VAL A 100 2.05 -10.18 12.33
C VAL A 100 1.01 -11.10 12.98
N GLY A 101 0.08 -11.59 12.14
CA GLY A 101 -1.09 -12.34 12.61
C GLY A 101 -0.74 -13.65 13.33
N ARG A 102 0.33 -14.34 12.91
CA ARG A 102 0.73 -15.61 13.54
C ARG A 102 1.18 -15.44 14.99
N GLU A 103 1.87 -14.36 15.29
CA GLU A 103 2.37 -14.01 16.62
C GLU A 103 1.42 -13.09 17.40
N SER A 104 0.25 -12.76 16.84
CA SER A 104 -0.74 -11.84 17.43
C SER A 104 -0.12 -10.51 17.85
N MET A 105 0.65 -9.88 16.95
CA MET A 105 1.38 -8.65 17.23
C MET A 105 1.17 -7.59 16.14
N GLY A 106 1.19 -6.31 16.55
CA GLY A 106 1.12 -5.17 15.66
C GLY A 106 -0.24 -5.00 14.98
N GLY A 107 -0.27 -4.19 13.92
CA GLY A 107 -1.52 -3.81 13.27
C GLY A 107 -2.30 -2.74 14.01
N LEU A 108 -3.52 -2.46 13.55
CA LEU A 108 -4.36 -1.40 14.11
C LEU A 108 -4.79 -1.70 15.55
N ASP A 109 -5.11 -2.94 15.83
CA ASP A 109 -5.58 -3.41 17.14
C ASP A 109 -4.46 -3.83 18.10
N GLY A 110 -3.20 -3.80 17.63
CA GLY A 110 -2.03 -4.27 18.38
C GLY A 110 -1.91 -5.79 18.51
N ASN A 111 -2.91 -6.56 18.06
CA ASN A 111 -3.02 -8.00 18.23
C ASN A 111 -2.81 -8.78 16.90
N GLY A 112 -2.24 -8.15 15.89
CA GLY A 112 -2.00 -8.79 14.60
C GLY A 112 -3.24 -9.02 13.76
N GLY A 113 -4.35 -8.36 14.08
CA GLY A 113 -5.61 -8.45 13.34
C GLY A 113 -5.53 -7.78 11.96
N GLN A 114 -6.27 -8.35 11.01
CA GLN A 114 -6.52 -7.72 9.72
C GLN A 114 -7.53 -6.59 9.88
N LEU A 115 -7.45 -5.58 9.01
CA LEU A 115 -8.46 -4.52 8.94
C LEU A 115 -9.84 -5.09 8.64
N ARG A 116 -10.86 -4.54 9.29
CA ARG A 116 -12.26 -4.94 9.19
C ARG A 116 -13.13 -3.76 8.76
N SER A 117 -14.31 -4.07 8.26
CA SER A 117 -15.30 -3.03 7.99
C SER A 117 -15.66 -2.26 9.27
N GLY A 118 -15.62 -0.94 9.19
CA GLY A 118 -15.84 -0.03 10.32
C GLY A 118 -14.58 0.40 11.05
N ASP A 119 -13.42 -0.15 10.72
CA ASP A 119 -12.16 0.30 11.30
C ASP A 119 -11.84 1.75 10.88
N LEU A 120 -11.31 2.52 11.82
CA LEU A 120 -10.78 3.85 11.58
C LEU A 120 -9.25 3.78 11.50
N LEU A 121 -8.69 4.25 10.39
CA LEU A 121 -7.25 4.35 10.20
C LEU A 121 -6.79 5.78 10.50
N PRO A 122 -6.26 6.05 11.69
CA PRO A 122 -5.81 7.39 12.03
C PRO A 122 -4.59 7.76 11.19
N CYS A 123 -4.68 8.89 10.48
CA CYS A 123 -3.54 9.46 9.76
C CYS A 123 -2.72 10.34 10.70
N VAL A 124 -1.42 10.42 10.44
CA VAL A 124 -0.57 11.40 11.12
C VAL A 124 -0.95 12.80 10.61
N ASP A 125 -1.15 13.73 11.54
CA ASP A 125 -1.37 15.13 11.19
C ASP A 125 -0.06 15.71 10.65
N THR A 126 -0.11 16.20 9.41
CA THR A 126 1.06 16.76 8.73
C THR A 126 0.65 17.86 7.76
N GLU A 127 1.53 18.79 7.53
CA GLU A 127 1.32 19.78 6.47
C GLU A 127 1.22 19.09 5.11
N LEU A 128 0.15 19.42 4.38
CA LEU A 128 -0.04 18.88 3.03
C LEU A 128 0.93 19.57 2.07
N THR A 129 2.05 18.90 1.81
CA THR A 129 2.98 19.33 0.74
C THR A 129 2.41 18.96 -0.62
N PRO A 130 2.72 19.73 -1.69
CA PRO A 130 2.35 19.36 -3.04
C PRO A 130 2.80 17.94 -3.36
N PRO A 131 1.97 17.13 -4.04
CA PRO A 131 2.29 15.75 -4.33
C PRO A 131 3.51 15.63 -5.23
N PHE A 132 4.38 14.67 -4.92
CA PHE A 132 5.44 14.28 -5.82
C PHE A 132 4.86 13.57 -7.05
N TYR A 133 5.31 13.94 -8.22
CA TYR A 133 4.93 13.31 -9.48
C TYR A 133 6.05 12.37 -9.94
N LEU A 134 5.72 11.11 -10.17
CA LEU A 134 6.64 10.17 -10.79
C LEU A 134 6.42 10.16 -12.30
N PRO A 135 7.39 10.61 -13.10
CA PRO A 135 7.30 10.53 -14.55
C PRO A 135 7.03 9.10 -15.00
N ARG A 136 6.25 8.95 -16.07
CA ARG A 136 5.86 7.63 -16.59
C ARG A 136 7.06 6.74 -16.95
N GLU A 137 8.16 7.37 -17.36
CA GLU A 137 9.42 6.71 -17.72
C GLU A 137 10.10 6.06 -16.50
N GLU A 138 9.90 6.62 -15.31
CA GLU A 138 10.47 6.13 -14.05
C GLU A 138 9.57 5.10 -13.36
N GLN A 139 8.32 4.95 -13.82
CA GLN A 139 7.44 3.90 -13.31
C GLN A 139 7.99 2.53 -13.70
N PRO A 140 7.87 1.51 -12.82
CA PRO A 140 8.33 0.16 -13.14
C PRO A 140 7.70 -0.35 -14.44
N LYS A 141 8.54 -0.58 -15.46
CA LYS A 141 8.10 -0.90 -16.84
C LYS A 141 7.35 -2.23 -16.98
N ASN A 142 7.41 -3.09 -15.98
CA ASN A 142 6.88 -4.46 -16.04
C ASN A 142 5.60 -4.67 -15.24
N LEU A 143 4.94 -3.60 -14.78
CA LEU A 143 3.70 -3.67 -13.98
C LEU A 143 2.55 -4.39 -14.68
N HIS A 144 2.58 -4.54 -15.99
CA HIS A 144 1.44 -5.00 -16.79
C HIS A 144 1.73 -6.25 -17.63
N LYS A 145 2.91 -6.85 -17.50
CA LYS A 145 3.26 -8.06 -18.26
C LYS A 145 3.89 -9.09 -17.32
N ALA A 146 3.15 -10.14 -17.03
CA ALA A 146 3.76 -11.31 -16.41
C ALA A 146 4.82 -11.87 -17.39
N PRO A 147 6.06 -12.11 -16.96
CA PRO A 147 7.06 -12.71 -17.81
C PRO A 147 6.62 -14.14 -18.20
N LEU A 148 6.74 -14.49 -19.49
CA LEU A 148 6.42 -15.83 -20.00
C LEU A 148 7.28 -16.91 -19.33
N LYS A 149 8.49 -16.57 -18.90
CA LYS A 149 9.43 -17.43 -18.17
C LYS A 149 10.19 -16.60 -17.15
N THR A 150 10.27 -17.10 -15.93
CA THR A 150 11.06 -16.50 -14.86
C THR A 150 12.16 -17.47 -14.45
N ARG A 151 13.43 -17.01 -14.44
CA ARG A 151 14.56 -17.78 -13.92
C ARG A 151 14.76 -17.42 -12.45
N LEU A 152 14.57 -18.39 -11.58
CA LEU A 152 14.88 -18.25 -10.16
C LEU A 152 16.26 -18.83 -9.88
N ARG A 153 17.08 -18.11 -9.14
CA ARG A 153 18.31 -18.63 -8.53
C ARG A 153 17.97 -19.06 -7.11
N VAL A 154 18.24 -20.32 -6.81
CA VAL A 154 17.93 -20.90 -5.52
C VAL A 154 19.21 -21.43 -4.86
N VAL A 155 19.24 -21.37 -3.54
CA VAL A 155 20.21 -22.08 -2.71
C VAL A 155 19.42 -23.17 -1.99
N LEU A 156 19.84 -24.42 -2.17
CA LEU A 156 19.18 -25.55 -1.48
C LEU A 156 19.44 -25.43 0.02
N GLY A 157 18.37 -25.45 0.80
CA GLY A 157 18.44 -25.55 2.24
C GLY A 157 18.76 -26.98 2.69
N TYR A 158 19.06 -27.17 3.96
CA TYR A 158 19.32 -28.49 4.53
C TYR A 158 18.09 -29.42 4.53
N GLN A 159 16.89 -28.87 4.30
CA GLN A 159 15.63 -29.62 4.23
C GLN A 159 15.22 -29.98 2.78
N HIS A 160 16.16 -30.06 1.86
CA HIS A 160 15.90 -30.34 0.43
C HIS A 160 15.41 -31.76 0.12
N ALA A 161 15.38 -32.66 1.10
CA ALA A 161 14.97 -34.05 0.94
C ALA A 161 13.47 -34.31 1.20
N TYR A 162 12.66 -33.26 1.36
CA TYR A 162 11.20 -33.37 1.52
C TYR A 162 10.48 -33.16 0.20
#